data_2ecf592083f138a15cb5e7afb8da6e43
#
_entry.id   2ecf592083f138a15cb5e7afb8da6e43
#
_cell.length_a   1.000
_cell.length_b   1.000
_cell.length_c   1.000
_cell.angle_alpha   90.00
_cell.angle_beta   90.00
_cell.angle_gamma   90.00
#
_symmetry.space_group_name_H-M   'P 1'
#
loop_
_entity.id
_entity.type
_entity.pdbx_description
1 polymer ?
#
loop_
_entity_poly.entity_id
_entity_poly.type
_entity_poly.pdbx_seq_one_letter_code
_entity_poly.pdbx_strand_id
1 'polypeptide(L)'
;EQLFIDQAKRNLTEKEQSDFDELVNDYKNTLYINAYKDAVISKSLNLNISEQEMQTFYDQNIENFNLKEELVRLRYLHLPSDYGNIVATQSQLNRYNDSDKETLQNSDTEFISYSLNDSLWISFDQVLSKLPILKQKERKELLKEGKYIQMRDSTGVYMVKIKEILAV
;
A
#
# COMPACT_ATOMS: atom_id res chain seq x y z
N GLU A 1 31.54 17.93 30.37
CA GLU A 1 30.14 18.44 30.30
C GLU A 1 29.74 19.07 31.61
N GLN A 2 29.88 18.38 32.75
CA GLN A 2 29.51 18.90 34.08
C GLN A 2 30.24 20.22 34.45
N LEU A 3 31.53 20.33 34.12
CA LEU A 3 32.33 21.54 34.40
C LEU A 3 31.77 22.78 33.70
N PHE A 4 31.27 22.66 32.48
CA PHE A 4 30.64 23.75 31.73
C PHE A 4 29.30 24.16 32.36
N ILE A 5 28.51 23.19 32.82
CA ILE A 5 27.26 23.44 33.52
C ILE A 5 27.50 24.21 34.82
N ASP A 6 28.46 23.77 35.62
CA ASP A 6 28.79 24.42 36.89
C ASP A 6 29.34 25.84 36.69
N GLN A 7 30.14 26.06 35.63
CA GLN A 7 30.64 27.39 35.29
C GLN A 7 29.53 28.29 34.76
N ALA A 8 28.60 27.75 33.92
CA ALA A 8 27.45 28.49 33.43
C ALA A 8 26.55 28.93 34.59
N LYS A 9 26.23 28.05 35.53
CA LYS A 9 25.43 28.37 36.72
C LYS A 9 26.01 29.49 37.57
N ARG A 10 27.34 29.60 37.65
CA ARG A 10 28.03 30.72 38.39
C ARG A 10 27.95 32.04 37.66
N ASN A 11 27.81 32.02 36.33
CA ASN A 11 27.80 33.22 35.50
C ASN A 11 26.38 33.74 35.22
N LEU A 12 25.36 32.92 35.42
CA LEU A 12 23.97 33.27 35.24
C LEU A 12 23.43 34.03 36.45
N THR A 13 22.58 35.01 36.21
CA THR A 13 21.84 35.72 37.24
C THR A 13 20.81 34.81 37.90
N GLU A 14 20.40 35.10 39.12
CA GLU A 14 19.32 34.35 39.80
C GLU A 14 18.03 34.35 39.00
N LYS A 15 17.74 35.44 38.27
CA LYS A 15 16.58 35.51 37.39
C LYS A 15 16.67 34.52 36.24
N GLU A 16 17.79 34.47 35.54
CA GLU A 16 17.97 33.52 34.42
C GLU A 16 17.91 32.06 34.89
N GLN A 17 18.43 31.77 36.07
CA GLN A 17 18.31 30.43 36.67
C GLN A 17 16.85 30.08 36.99
N SER A 18 16.10 31.07 37.57
CA SER A 18 14.68 30.91 37.87
C SER A 18 13.85 30.70 36.58
N ASP A 19 14.14 31.47 35.53
CA ASP A 19 13.46 31.34 34.22
C ASP A 19 13.70 29.94 33.62
N PHE A 20 14.91 29.38 33.76
CA PHE A 20 15.20 28.03 33.31
C PHE A 20 14.48 26.97 34.13
N ASP A 21 14.42 27.11 35.45
CA ASP A 21 13.69 26.19 36.32
C ASP A 21 12.18 26.22 36.02
N GLU A 22 11.61 27.36 35.69
CA GLU A 22 10.22 27.53 35.27
C GLU A 22 10.00 26.76 33.94
N LEU A 23 10.84 26.93 32.91
CA LEU A 23 10.76 26.24 31.64
C LEU A 23 10.86 24.72 31.82
N VAL A 24 11.76 24.25 32.68
CA VAL A 24 11.90 22.80 32.96
C VAL A 24 10.65 22.24 33.64
N ASN A 25 10.09 22.98 34.60
CA ASN A 25 8.87 22.59 35.29
C ASN A 25 7.66 22.56 34.35
N ASP A 26 7.53 23.57 33.50
CA ASP A 26 6.45 23.62 32.49
C ASP A 26 6.54 22.47 31.50
N TYR A 27 7.74 22.14 31.02
CA TYR A 27 7.95 20.99 30.16
C TYR A 27 7.61 19.67 30.87
N LYS A 28 8.05 19.50 32.11
CA LYS A 28 7.73 18.35 32.95
C LYS A 28 6.23 18.21 33.18
N ASN A 29 5.53 19.31 33.47
CA ASN A 29 4.08 19.33 33.64
C ASN A 29 3.35 18.91 32.34
N THR A 30 3.82 19.42 31.21
CA THR A 30 3.30 19.05 29.89
C THR A 30 3.43 17.55 29.63
N LEU A 31 4.58 16.94 29.96
CA LEU A 31 4.79 15.50 29.83
C LEU A 31 3.81 14.69 30.70
N TYR A 32 3.60 15.10 31.95
CA TYR A 32 2.64 14.42 32.83
C TYR A 32 1.20 14.56 32.33
N ILE A 33 0.81 15.75 31.86
CA ILE A 33 -0.54 15.97 31.30
C ILE A 33 -0.77 15.10 30.09
N ASN A 34 0.18 15.04 29.18
CA ASN A 34 0.07 14.23 27.96
C ASN A 34 0.01 12.73 28.31
N ALA A 35 0.89 12.27 29.18
CA ALA A 35 0.87 10.87 29.62
C ALA A 35 -0.47 10.49 30.29
N TYR A 36 -1.05 11.38 31.09
CA TYR A 36 -2.36 11.14 31.71
C TYR A 36 -3.48 11.13 30.65
N LYS A 37 -3.48 12.09 29.72
CA LYS A 37 -4.46 12.12 28.61
C LYS A 37 -4.39 10.85 27.79
N ASP A 38 -3.20 10.40 27.41
CA ASP A 38 -3.00 9.18 26.65
C ASP A 38 -3.53 7.95 27.41
N ALA A 39 -3.27 7.89 28.72
CA ALA A 39 -3.76 6.79 29.55
C ALA A 39 -5.30 6.78 29.69
N VAL A 40 -5.93 7.95 29.80
CA VAL A 40 -7.39 8.08 29.85
C VAL A 40 -8.01 7.70 28.50
N ILE A 41 -7.47 8.22 27.41
CA ILE A 41 -7.93 7.92 26.05
C ILE A 41 -7.81 6.41 25.79
N SER A 42 -6.66 5.80 26.09
CA SER A 42 -6.44 4.37 25.88
C SER A 42 -7.40 3.48 26.68
N LYS A 43 -7.82 3.92 27.86
CA LYS A 43 -8.82 3.19 28.66
C LYS A 43 -10.25 3.35 28.15
N SER A 44 -10.57 4.47 27.53
CA SER A 44 -11.91 4.79 27.02
C SER A 44 -12.13 4.36 25.56
N LEU A 45 -11.05 4.11 24.81
CA LEU A 45 -11.14 3.65 23.44
C LEU A 45 -11.63 2.20 23.38
N ASN A 46 -12.82 2.01 22.83
CA ASN A 46 -13.26 0.70 22.37
C ASN A 46 -12.59 0.43 21.01
N LEU A 47 -11.57 -0.44 20.99
CA LEU A 47 -10.87 -0.81 19.77
C LEU A 47 -11.63 -1.87 18.94
N ASN A 48 -12.72 -2.41 19.49
CA ASN A 48 -13.58 -3.35 18.77
C ASN A 48 -14.66 -2.56 18.01
N ILE A 49 -14.32 -2.15 16.79
CA ILE A 49 -15.27 -1.50 15.88
C ILE A 49 -16.07 -2.62 15.19
N SER A 50 -17.38 -2.60 15.30
CA SER A 50 -18.25 -3.54 14.61
C SER A 50 -18.36 -3.21 13.11
N GLU A 51 -18.68 -4.23 12.29
CA GLU A 51 -18.95 -4.01 10.85
C GLU A 51 -20.10 -3.02 10.64
N GLN A 52 -21.09 -3.01 11.52
CA GLN A 52 -22.22 -2.08 11.44
C GLN A 52 -21.80 -0.64 11.71
N GLU A 53 -20.89 -0.39 12.65
CA GLU A 53 -20.34 0.95 12.91
C GLU A 53 -19.49 1.43 11.73
N MET A 54 -18.69 0.55 11.14
CA MET A 54 -17.92 0.86 9.93
C MET A 54 -18.83 1.20 8.75
N GLN A 55 -19.90 0.42 8.54
CA GLN A 55 -20.85 0.67 7.46
C GLN A 55 -21.58 2.00 7.68
N THR A 56 -22.05 2.25 8.90
CA THR A 56 -22.73 3.52 9.24
C THR A 56 -21.82 4.72 9.00
N PHE A 57 -20.55 4.64 9.41
CA PHE A 57 -19.57 5.70 9.20
C PHE A 57 -19.31 5.93 7.69
N TYR A 58 -19.17 4.85 6.92
CA TYR A 58 -18.99 4.92 5.48
C TYR A 58 -20.18 5.62 4.80
N ASP A 59 -21.40 5.20 5.11
CA ASP A 59 -22.63 5.75 4.53
C ASP A 59 -22.82 7.25 4.84
N GLN A 60 -22.42 7.67 6.04
CA GLN A 60 -22.48 9.08 6.46
C GLN A 60 -21.37 9.95 5.86
N ASN A 61 -20.29 9.35 5.38
CA ASN A 61 -19.11 10.06 4.91
C ASN A 61 -18.70 9.65 3.49
N ILE A 62 -19.62 9.14 2.68
CA ILE A 62 -19.34 8.53 1.36
C ILE A 62 -18.55 9.47 0.44
N GLU A 63 -18.80 10.77 0.51
CA GLU A 63 -18.09 11.79 -0.26
C GLU A 63 -16.59 11.90 0.06
N ASN A 64 -16.15 11.41 1.24
CA ASN A 64 -14.74 11.35 1.62
C ASN A 64 -14.01 10.11 1.09
N PHE A 65 -14.78 9.14 0.55
CA PHE A 65 -14.26 7.86 0.07
C PHE A 65 -14.20 7.77 -1.47
N ASN A 66 -14.11 8.92 -2.14
CA ASN A 66 -13.95 8.96 -3.59
C ASN A 66 -12.60 8.37 -4.01
N LEU A 67 -12.63 7.53 -5.03
CA LEU A 67 -11.42 7.03 -5.66
C LEU A 67 -10.64 8.20 -6.27
N LYS A 68 -9.33 8.21 -6.05
CA LYS A 68 -8.40 9.20 -6.63
C LYS A 68 -7.68 8.69 -7.87
N GLU A 69 -7.76 7.39 -8.10
CA GLU A 69 -7.11 6.69 -9.20
C GLU A 69 -7.88 5.42 -9.55
N GLU A 70 -7.73 4.92 -10.78
CA GLU A 70 -8.38 3.68 -11.17
C GLU A 70 -7.77 2.50 -10.43
N LEU A 71 -8.66 1.65 -9.89
CA LEU A 71 -8.29 0.38 -9.30
C LEU A 71 -8.63 -0.75 -10.26
N VAL A 72 -7.80 -1.77 -10.25
CA VAL A 72 -7.98 -2.95 -11.10
C VAL A 72 -7.83 -4.23 -10.30
N ARG A 73 -8.59 -5.25 -10.67
CA ARG A 73 -8.32 -6.64 -10.35
C ARG A 73 -7.74 -7.29 -11.58
N LEU A 74 -6.55 -7.85 -11.46
CA LEU A 74 -5.88 -8.48 -12.59
C LEU A 74 -4.98 -9.63 -12.11
N ARG A 75 -4.59 -10.46 -13.06
CA ARG A 75 -3.50 -11.42 -12.92
C ARG A 75 -2.51 -11.23 -14.04
N TYR A 76 -1.23 -11.50 -13.76
CA TYR A 76 -0.19 -11.37 -14.77
C TYR A 76 0.90 -12.43 -14.61
N LEU A 77 1.56 -12.70 -15.72
CA LEU A 77 2.76 -13.50 -15.81
C LEU A 77 3.82 -12.74 -16.62
N HIS A 78 5.06 -12.80 -16.15
CA HIS A 78 6.24 -12.41 -16.92
C HIS A 78 7.08 -13.66 -17.14
N LEU A 79 7.14 -14.13 -18.37
CA LEU A 79 7.76 -15.37 -18.80
C LEU A 79 9.10 -15.08 -19.47
N PRO A 80 10.10 -15.97 -19.36
CA PRO A 80 11.33 -15.90 -20.14
C PRO A 80 11.07 -15.83 -21.65
N SER A 81 11.98 -15.25 -22.40
CA SER A 81 11.84 -15.10 -23.87
C SER A 81 11.83 -16.43 -24.62
N ASP A 82 12.44 -17.46 -24.04
CA ASP A 82 12.54 -18.85 -24.56
C ASP A 82 11.50 -19.79 -23.97
N TYR A 83 10.51 -19.28 -23.20
CA TYR A 83 9.46 -20.09 -22.61
C TYR A 83 8.67 -20.86 -23.67
N GLY A 84 8.65 -22.21 -23.55
CA GLY A 84 8.13 -23.08 -24.60
C GLY A 84 6.61 -23.16 -24.73
N ASN A 85 5.88 -22.95 -23.60
CA ASN A 85 4.45 -23.26 -23.52
C ASN A 85 3.53 -22.03 -23.58
N ILE A 86 3.91 -20.99 -24.32
CA ILE A 86 3.19 -19.68 -24.35
C ILE A 86 1.70 -19.85 -24.64
N VAL A 87 1.31 -20.66 -25.65
CA VAL A 87 -0.09 -20.81 -26.06
C VAL A 87 -0.94 -21.49 -24.99
N ALA A 88 -0.39 -22.55 -24.38
CA ALA A 88 -1.08 -23.25 -23.31
C ALA A 88 -1.25 -22.35 -22.08
N THR A 89 -0.20 -21.67 -21.66
CA THR A 89 -0.20 -20.73 -20.53
C THR A 89 -1.16 -19.55 -20.76
N GLN A 90 -1.21 -19.01 -21.99
CA GLN A 90 -2.19 -18.00 -22.37
C GLN A 90 -3.63 -18.50 -22.17
N SER A 91 -3.91 -19.72 -22.63
CA SER A 91 -5.25 -20.32 -22.51
C SER A 91 -5.63 -20.54 -21.05
N GLN A 92 -4.69 -21.03 -20.23
CA GLN A 92 -4.87 -21.22 -18.79
C GLN A 92 -5.08 -19.89 -18.05
N LEU A 93 -4.27 -18.86 -18.34
CA LEU A 93 -4.42 -17.54 -17.75
C LEU A 93 -5.76 -16.88 -18.10
N ASN A 94 -6.28 -17.12 -19.31
CA ASN A 94 -7.58 -16.58 -19.73
C ASN A 94 -8.76 -17.30 -19.07
N ARG A 95 -8.77 -18.63 -19.11
CA ARG A 95 -9.85 -19.47 -18.58
C ARG A 95 -9.87 -19.47 -17.06
N TYR A 96 -8.71 -19.72 -16.43
CA TYR A 96 -8.42 -19.62 -15.01
C TYR A 96 -9.40 -20.35 -14.08
N ASN A 97 -9.79 -21.57 -14.47
CA ASN A 97 -10.50 -22.49 -13.60
C ASN A 97 -9.55 -23.10 -12.54
N ASP A 98 -10.07 -23.89 -11.62
CA ASP A 98 -9.26 -24.40 -10.50
C ASP A 98 -8.09 -25.28 -10.96
N SER A 99 -8.27 -26.10 -12.01
CA SER A 99 -7.17 -26.87 -12.61
C SER A 99 -6.11 -25.98 -13.27
N ASP A 100 -6.54 -24.89 -13.93
CA ASP A 100 -5.60 -23.92 -14.52
C ASP A 100 -4.79 -23.18 -13.45
N LYS A 101 -5.45 -22.79 -12.35
CA LYS A 101 -4.77 -22.15 -11.21
C LYS A 101 -3.68 -23.05 -10.63
N GLU A 102 -4.04 -24.33 -10.38
CA GLU A 102 -3.10 -25.32 -9.87
C GLU A 102 -1.92 -25.51 -10.83
N THR A 103 -2.18 -25.63 -12.13
CA THR A 103 -1.12 -25.79 -13.13
C THR A 103 -0.20 -24.57 -13.17
N LEU A 104 -0.75 -23.35 -13.18
CA LEU A 104 0.04 -22.12 -13.20
C LEU A 104 0.83 -21.92 -11.89
N GLN A 105 0.28 -22.30 -10.75
CA GLN A 105 0.98 -22.25 -9.46
C GLN A 105 2.13 -23.26 -9.39
N ASN A 106 1.95 -24.45 -9.93
CA ASN A 106 3.00 -25.48 -9.98
C ASN A 106 4.14 -25.12 -10.95
N SER A 107 3.88 -24.23 -11.91
CA SER A 107 4.88 -23.74 -12.88
C SER A 107 5.52 -22.42 -12.49
N ASP A 108 5.30 -21.94 -11.29
CA ASP A 108 5.71 -20.59 -10.83
C ASP A 108 7.23 -20.39 -10.86
N THR A 109 8.02 -21.45 -10.66
CA THR A 109 9.48 -21.44 -10.72
C THR A 109 10.04 -21.17 -12.12
N GLU A 110 9.22 -21.33 -13.16
CA GLU A 110 9.57 -21.04 -14.55
C GLU A 110 9.31 -19.58 -14.93
N PHE A 111 8.61 -18.82 -14.06
CA PHE A 111 8.22 -17.43 -14.32
C PHE A 111 9.25 -16.45 -13.75
N ILE A 112 9.53 -15.37 -14.47
CA ILE A 112 10.39 -14.29 -13.98
C ILE A 112 9.69 -13.53 -12.84
N SER A 113 8.40 -13.24 -13.06
CA SER A 113 7.53 -12.68 -12.01
C SER A 113 6.06 -12.95 -12.33
N TYR A 114 5.23 -12.99 -11.32
CA TYR A 114 3.80 -13.22 -11.51
C TYR A 114 2.95 -12.68 -10.37
N SER A 115 1.68 -12.53 -10.64
CA SER A 115 0.63 -12.38 -9.64
C SER A 115 -0.64 -13.06 -10.15
N LEU A 116 -1.05 -14.10 -9.46
CA LEU A 116 -2.22 -14.92 -9.81
C LEU A 116 -3.43 -14.61 -8.91
N ASN A 117 -3.26 -13.76 -7.90
CA ASN A 117 -4.36 -13.33 -7.03
C ASN A 117 -5.11 -12.14 -7.65
N ASP A 118 -6.21 -12.42 -8.32
CA ASP A 118 -7.10 -11.43 -8.92
C ASP A 118 -8.31 -11.06 -8.03
N SER A 119 -8.22 -11.33 -6.72
CA SER A 119 -9.26 -10.95 -5.74
C SER A 119 -9.02 -9.58 -5.11
N LEU A 120 -7.79 -9.06 -5.19
CA LEU A 120 -7.40 -7.81 -4.57
C LEU A 120 -7.51 -6.65 -5.56
N TRP A 121 -8.06 -5.53 -5.08
CA TRP A 121 -7.99 -4.27 -5.79
C TRP A 121 -6.62 -3.64 -5.62
N ILE A 122 -5.99 -3.28 -6.72
CA ILE A 122 -4.70 -2.60 -6.74
C ILE A 122 -4.78 -1.36 -7.64
N SER A 123 -4.01 -0.33 -7.32
CA SER A 123 -3.87 0.86 -8.14
C SER A 123 -3.28 0.50 -9.50
N PHE A 124 -3.85 1.06 -10.58
CA PHE A 124 -3.32 0.84 -11.92
C PHE A 124 -1.90 1.42 -12.07
N ASP A 125 -1.57 2.48 -11.36
CA ASP A 125 -0.22 3.05 -11.34
C ASP A 125 0.80 2.12 -10.69
N GLN A 126 0.41 1.36 -9.67
CA GLN A 126 1.24 0.29 -9.12
C GLN A 126 1.48 -0.84 -10.13
N VAL A 127 0.46 -1.18 -10.95
CA VAL A 127 0.64 -2.14 -12.04
C VAL A 127 1.63 -1.62 -13.08
N LEU A 128 1.52 -0.37 -13.50
CA LEU A 128 2.45 0.27 -14.45
C LEU A 128 3.88 0.36 -13.90
N SER A 129 4.04 0.43 -12.58
CA SER A 129 5.35 0.42 -11.94
C SER A 129 5.98 -0.97 -11.94
N LYS A 130 5.17 -2.02 -11.74
CA LYS A 130 5.61 -3.43 -11.78
C LYS A 130 5.82 -3.95 -13.19
N LEU A 131 5.02 -3.48 -14.15
CA LEU A 131 5.03 -3.89 -15.55
C LEU A 131 5.23 -2.65 -16.46
N PRO A 132 6.44 -2.07 -16.50
CA PRO A 132 6.69 -0.83 -17.23
C PRO A 132 6.41 -0.91 -18.73
N ILE A 133 6.45 -2.12 -19.32
CA ILE A 133 6.14 -2.36 -20.72
C ILE A 133 4.72 -1.90 -21.09
N LEU A 134 3.77 -1.93 -20.15
CA LEU A 134 2.40 -1.49 -20.37
C LEU A 134 2.31 0.02 -20.66
N LYS A 135 3.28 0.82 -20.24
CA LYS A 135 3.34 2.27 -20.54
C LYS A 135 3.50 2.58 -22.04
N GLN A 136 3.84 1.57 -22.87
CA GLN A 136 3.90 1.72 -24.33
C GLN A 136 2.52 1.80 -24.97
N LYS A 137 1.45 1.51 -24.23
CA LYS A 137 0.06 1.59 -24.71
C LYS A 137 -0.70 2.69 -23.98
N GLU A 138 -1.70 3.23 -24.64
CA GLU A 138 -2.58 4.20 -24.02
C GLU A 138 -3.38 3.57 -22.87
N ARG A 139 -3.51 4.33 -21.78
CA ARG A 139 -4.24 3.89 -20.57
C ARG A 139 -5.66 3.41 -20.88
N LYS A 140 -6.38 4.14 -21.74
CA LYS A 140 -7.74 3.77 -22.19
C LYS A 140 -7.82 2.47 -22.98
N GLU A 141 -6.74 2.07 -23.64
CA GLU A 141 -6.69 0.79 -24.33
C GLU A 141 -6.46 -0.37 -23.38
N LEU A 142 -5.74 -0.12 -22.30
CA LEU A 142 -5.42 -1.13 -21.29
C LEU A 142 -6.62 -1.35 -20.36
N LEU A 143 -7.25 -0.29 -19.88
CA LEU A 143 -8.35 -0.32 -18.91
C LEU A 143 -9.67 -0.73 -19.57
N LYS A 144 -9.81 -2.03 -19.85
CA LYS A 144 -11.04 -2.67 -20.31
C LYS A 144 -11.26 -3.98 -19.57
N GLU A 145 -12.43 -4.14 -18.97
CA GLU A 145 -12.78 -5.38 -18.27
C GLU A 145 -12.67 -6.61 -19.17
N GLY A 146 -12.21 -7.70 -18.60
CA GLY A 146 -12.01 -8.93 -19.33
C GLY A 146 -10.88 -8.90 -20.36
N LYS A 147 -10.16 -7.77 -20.49
CA LYS A 147 -9.09 -7.64 -21.48
C LYS A 147 -7.91 -8.55 -21.19
N TYR A 148 -7.46 -9.23 -22.22
CA TYR A 148 -6.16 -9.91 -22.25
C TYR A 148 -5.16 -9.07 -23.02
N ILE A 149 -3.97 -8.91 -22.48
CA ILE A 149 -2.86 -8.14 -23.05
C ILE A 149 -1.64 -9.06 -23.07
N GLN A 150 -1.01 -9.17 -24.24
CA GLN A 150 0.29 -9.82 -24.38
C GLN A 150 1.26 -8.84 -25.03
N MET A 151 2.45 -8.72 -24.43
CA MET A 151 3.53 -7.90 -24.93
C MET A 151 4.84 -8.66 -24.78
N ARG A 152 5.84 -8.26 -25.57
CA ARG A 152 7.18 -8.87 -25.54
C ARG A 152 8.23 -7.78 -25.65
N ASP A 153 9.29 -7.94 -24.89
CA ASP A 153 10.52 -7.15 -25.01
C ASP A 153 11.77 -8.04 -24.90
N SER A 154 12.92 -7.42 -24.69
CA SER A 154 14.21 -8.14 -24.53
C SER A 154 14.28 -9.01 -23.27
N THR A 155 13.45 -8.75 -22.29
CA THR A 155 13.44 -9.46 -21.00
C THR A 155 12.47 -10.66 -20.98
N GLY A 156 11.47 -10.66 -21.88
CA GLY A 156 10.54 -11.79 -21.96
C GLY A 156 9.17 -11.47 -22.54
N VAL A 157 8.21 -12.33 -22.20
CA VAL A 157 6.81 -12.23 -22.60
C VAL A 157 5.95 -11.87 -21.40
N TYR A 158 5.18 -10.83 -21.52
CA TYR A 158 4.23 -10.38 -20.51
C TYR A 158 2.82 -10.72 -20.91
N MET A 159 2.11 -11.37 -20.02
CA MET A 159 0.70 -11.72 -20.17
C MET A 159 -0.08 -11.11 -19.02
N VAL A 160 -1.08 -10.31 -19.32
CA VAL A 160 -1.92 -9.63 -18.32
C VAL A 160 -3.38 -9.90 -18.64
N LYS A 161 -4.14 -10.34 -17.66
CA LYS A 161 -5.60 -10.48 -17.76
C LYS A 161 -6.27 -9.56 -16.74
N ILE A 162 -6.91 -8.52 -17.23
CA ILE A 162 -7.75 -7.63 -16.40
C ILE A 162 -9.09 -8.33 -16.19
N LYS A 163 -9.52 -8.41 -14.94
CA LYS A 163 -10.78 -9.01 -14.54
C LYS A 163 -11.86 -7.94 -14.37
N GLU A 164 -11.58 -6.96 -13.52
CA GLU A 164 -12.52 -5.90 -13.14
C GLU A 164 -11.78 -4.56 -13.04
N ILE A 165 -12.52 -3.47 -13.20
CA ILE A 165 -12.02 -2.11 -13.13
C ILE A 165 -12.99 -1.26 -12.29
N LEU A 166 -12.43 -0.47 -11.36
CA LEU A 166 -13.13 0.64 -10.73
C LEU A 166 -12.55 1.94 -11.28
N ALA A 167 -13.34 2.63 -12.05
CA ALA A 167 -12.98 3.94 -12.58
C ALA A 167 -13.24 5.05 -11.54
N VAL A 168 -12.50 6.17 -11.67
CA VAL A 168 -12.72 7.42 -10.92
C VAL A 168 -13.96 8.13 -11.44
#